data_cd57103b7811f39f51fb7b3310f86dfd
#
_entry.id   cd57103b7811f39f51fb7b3310f86dfd
#
_cell.length_a   1.000
_cell.length_b   1.000
_cell.length_c   1.000
_cell.angle_alpha   90.00
_cell.angle_beta   90.00
_cell.angle_gamma   90.00
#
_symmetry.space_group_name_H-M   'P 1'
#
loop_
_entity.id
_entity.type
_entity.pdbx_description
1 polymer ?
#
loop_
_entity_poly.entity_id
_entity_poly.type
_entity_poly.pdbx_seq_one_letter_code
_entity_poly.pdbx_strand_id
1 'polypeptide(L)' 'MQLSNDLLLEAYELSVDLKLEDSFIQLLFEEIKRRGLDSKTCN' A
#
# COMPACT_ATOMS: atom_id res chain seq x y z
N MET A 1 9.22 4.49 5.77
CA MET A 1 9.38 3.62 4.59
C MET A 1 9.60 4.49 3.37
N GLN A 2 10.64 4.19 2.59
CA GLN A 2 11.01 5.07 1.50
C GLN A 2 10.81 4.41 0.16
N LEU A 3 9.58 4.19 -0.18
CA LEU A 3 9.24 3.60 -1.47
C LEU A 3 8.59 4.66 -2.33
N SER A 4 8.82 4.58 -3.62
CA SER A 4 8.10 5.43 -4.54
C SER A 4 6.62 5.00 -4.53
N ASN A 5 5.74 5.86 -5.04
CA ASN A 5 4.32 5.52 -5.04
C ASN A 5 4.06 4.24 -5.80
N ASP A 6 4.71 4.08 -6.95
CA ASP A 6 4.50 2.87 -7.74
C ASP A 6 4.96 1.64 -6.99
N LEU A 7 6.14 1.71 -6.37
CA LEU A 7 6.65 0.57 -5.63
C LEU A 7 5.79 0.27 -4.42
N LEU A 8 5.30 1.31 -3.78
CA LEU A 8 4.45 1.11 -2.61
C LEU A 8 3.18 0.37 -2.98
N LEU A 9 2.53 0.79 -4.05
CA LEU A 9 1.31 0.13 -4.48
C LEU A 9 1.59 -1.29 -4.92
N GLU A 10 2.68 -1.51 -5.61
CA GLU A 10 3.04 -2.84 -6.04
C GLU A 10 3.33 -3.73 -4.84
N ALA A 11 4.04 -3.22 -3.88
CA ALA A 11 4.34 -4.00 -2.68
C ALA A 11 3.06 -4.37 -1.95
N TYR A 12 2.13 -3.44 -1.87
CA TYR A 12 0.87 -3.72 -1.21
C TYR A 12 0.12 -4.82 -1.95
N GLU A 13 0.02 -4.71 -3.26
CA GLU A 13 -0.68 -5.72 -4.04
C GLU A 13 -0.05 -7.09 -3.86
N LEU A 14 1.27 -7.14 -3.92
CA LEU A 14 1.95 -8.42 -3.78
C LEU A 14 1.75 -9.00 -2.39
N SER A 15 1.78 -8.16 -1.37
CA SER A 15 1.63 -8.66 -0.01
C SER A 15 0.24 -9.24 0.19
N VAL A 16 -0.77 -8.64 -0.40
CA VAL A 16 -2.13 -9.17 -0.30
C VAL A 16 -2.25 -10.45 -1.12
N ASP A 17 -1.67 -10.44 -2.31
CA ASP A 17 -1.76 -11.57 -3.20
C ASP A 17 -1.07 -12.79 -2.61
N LEU A 18 0.06 -12.59 -1.97
CA LEU A 18 0.81 -13.67 -1.37
C LEU A 18 0.34 -13.97 0.06
N LYS A 19 -0.61 -13.20 0.55
CA LYS A 19 -1.17 -13.40 1.89
C LYS A 19 -0.08 -13.32 2.94
N LEU A 20 0.71 -12.27 2.86
CA LEU A 20 1.74 -12.07 3.85
C LEU A 20 1.11 -11.66 5.17
N GLU A 21 1.94 -11.37 6.15
CA GLU A 21 1.44 -11.08 7.47
C GLU A 21 0.54 -9.85 7.49
N ASP A 22 -0.55 -9.93 8.23
CA ASP A 22 -1.52 -8.84 8.30
C ASP A 22 -0.90 -7.55 8.77
N SER A 23 -0.02 -7.62 9.75
CA SER A 23 0.62 -6.42 10.26
C SER A 23 1.39 -5.70 9.16
N PHE A 24 2.07 -6.47 8.35
CA PHE A 24 2.85 -5.88 7.26
C PHE A 24 1.93 -5.24 6.23
N ILE A 25 0.86 -5.95 5.87
CA ILE A 25 -0.10 -5.42 4.91
C ILE A 25 -0.71 -4.14 5.44
N GLN A 26 -1.04 -4.13 6.72
CA GLN A 26 -1.62 -2.95 7.33
C GLN A 26 -0.67 -1.76 7.26
N LEU A 27 0.61 -1.99 7.49
CA LEU A 27 1.57 -0.90 7.41
C LEU A 27 1.61 -0.30 6.02
N LEU A 28 1.60 -1.15 5.02
CA LEU A 28 1.60 -0.66 3.64
C LEU A 28 0.33 0.12 3.34
N PHE A 29 -0.79 -0.38 3.81
CA PHE A 29 -2.06 0.28 3.56
C PHE A 29 -2.09 1.65 4.22
N GLU A 30 -1.59 1.75 5.43
CA GLU A 30 -1.56 3.03 6.11
C GLU A 30 -0.68 4.02 5.39
N GLU A 31 0.42 3.56 4.85
CA GLU A 31 1.28 4.45 4.09
C GLU A 31 0.57 4.94 2.83
N ILE A 32 -0.16 4.05 2.18
CA ILE A 32 -0.92 4.41 1.00
C ILE A 32 -1.95 5.48 1.34
N LYS A 33 -2.66 5.30 2.43
CA LYS A 33 -3.65 6.28 2.84
C LYS A 33 -2.99 7.61 3.18
N ARG A 34 -1.85 7.53 3.83
CA ARG A 34 -1.15 8.74 4.22
C ARG A 34 -0.76 9.57 3.02
N ARG A 35 -0.43 8.90 1.93
CA ARG A 35 -0.06 9.60 0.69
C ARG A 35 -1.25 9.94 -0.17
N GLY A 36 -2.45 9.51 0.23
CA GLY A 36 -3.64 9.78 -0.55
C GLY A 36 -3.77 8.93 -1.78
N LEU A 37 -3.07 7.82 -1.84
CA LEU A 37 -3.10 6.99 -3.04
C LEU A 37 -4.33 6.11 -3.10
N ASP A 38 -5.04 5.98 -1.99
CA ASP A 38 -6.22 5.12 -1.96
C ASP A 38 -7.47 5.84 -2.41
N SER A 39 -7.40 7.14 -2.62
CA SER A 39 -8.58 7.87 -3.01
C SER A 39 -8.45 8.35 -4.44
N LYS A 40 -8.03 7.50 -5.28
CA LYS A 40 -7.80 7.85 -6.66
C LYS A 40 -9.08 8.26 -7.38
N THR A 41 -10.20 7.89 -6.88
CA THR A 41 -11.43 8.21 -7.55
C THR A 41 -11.93 9.57 -7.25
N CYS A 42 -11.39 10.20 -6.36
CA CYS A 42 -11.89 11.45 -6.02
C CYS A 42 -11.70 12.45 -7.03
N ASN A 43 -11.79 12.50 -7.27
CA ASN A 43 -11.64 13.39 -8.00
C ASN A 43 -11.84 13.87 -8.13
#